data_3b5e78bc671564dede21e2f134865fe7
#
_entry.id   3b5e78bc671564dede21e2f134865fe7
#
_cell.length_a   1.000
_cell.length_b   1.000
_cell.length_c   1.000
_cell.angle_alpha   90.00
_cell.angle_beta   90.00
_cell.angle_gamma   90.00
#
_symmetry.space_group_name_H-M   'P 1'
#
loop_
_entity.id
_entity.type
_entity.pdbx_description
1 polymer ?
#
loop_
_entity_poly.entity_id
_entity_poly.type
_entity_poly.pdbx_seq_one_letter_code
_entity_poly.pdbx_strand_id
1 'polypeptide(L)'
;MQNRIYESLVLKKSKGQKSFAVLVDPDKVDAPAIDELISLALEAKVDYFLVGGSLVISNHLDEVVQRFKKNCNIPIILFPGSPSQVSKDADALLYLSLISGRNPELLIGQHVISAPFVKQSGLEIMSTGYMVIDGGAPTTVSYISNATPIPADKNEIAMCTAMAGEMLGMKLIYMDAGSGARRPITEMMIHSVAQHISAPLIVGGGITDPEKAYLNCKAGADVIVVGNAIEKDISLIKQMSSAIHSVPLKTV
;
A
#
# COMPACT_ATOMS: atom_id res chain seq x y z
N MET A 1 5.51 21.84 -0.95
CA MET A 1 5.10 20.61 -0.22
C MET A 1 6.37 19.90 0.26
N GLN A 2 6.44 19.56 1.54
CA GLN A 2 7.59 18.79 2.05
C GLN A 2 7.31 17.31 1.80
N ASN A 3 8.18 16.63 1.04
CA ASN A 3 8.12 15.18 0.76
C ASN A 3 8.60 14.35 1.96
N ARG A 4 8.01 14.57 3.14
CA ARG A 4 8.50 13.98 4.39
C ARG A 4 8.35 12.46 4.46
N ILE A 5 7.21 11.93 3.97
CA ILE A 5 6.93 10.48 4.02
C ILE A 5 7.77 9.76 2.97
N TYR A 6 7.81 10.28 1.74
CA TYR A 6 8.63 9.70 0.68
C TYR A 6 10.12 9.69 1.03
N GLU A 7 10.66 10.81 1.52
CA GLU A 7 12.06 10.90 1.93
C GLU A 7 12.38 9.92 3.07
N SER A 8 11.45 9.76 4.03
CA SER A 8 11.57 8.75 5.09
C SER A 8 11.59 7.33 4.54
N LEU A 9 10.73 7.00 3.55
CA LEU A 9 10.72 5.69 2.91
C LEU A 9 12.03 5.40 2.19
N VAL A 10 12.57 6.37 1.43
CA VAL A 10 13.85 6.25 0.74
C VAL A 10 15.00 6.05 1.74
N LEU A 11 15.02 6.83 2.83
CA LEU A 11 16.03 6.70 3.89
C LEU A 11 15.96 5.34 4.60
N LYS A 12 14.75 4.87 4.92
CA LYS A 12 14.56 3.54 5.52
C LYS A 12 15.05 2.43 4.58
N LYS A 13 14.69 2.50 3.29
CA LYS A 13 15.17 1.56 2.27
C LYS A 13 16.69 1.52 2.22
N SER A 14 17.37 2.67 2.19
CA SER A 14 18.83 2.74 2.14
C SER A 14 19.49 2.04 3.33
N LYS A 15 18.87 2.08 4.50
CA LYS A 15 19.32 1.43 5.74
C LYS A 15 18.87 -0.04 5.86
N GLY A 16 18.06 -0.54 4.93
CA GLY A 16 17.43 -1.86 5.02
C GLY A 16 16.31 -1.95 6.06
N GLN A 17 15.87 -0.81 6.61
CA GLN A 17 14.79 -0.75 7.58
C GLN A 17 13.45 -0.97 6.90
N LYS A 18 12.63 -1.86 7.47
CA LYS A 18 11.31 -2.21 6.95
C LYS A 18 10.21 -1.41 7.64
N SER A 19 9.08 -1.23 6.96
CA SER A 19 7.93 -0.52 7.49
C SER A 19 6.68 -1.39 7.43
N PHE A 20 5.82 -1.18 8.41
CA PHE A 20 4.51 -1.82 8.50
C PHE A 20 3.41 -0.78 8.30
N ALA A 21 2.50 -1.06 7.37
CA ALA A 21 1.32 -0.25 7.12
C ALA A 21 0.05 -1.09 7.33
N VAL A 22 -0.91 -0.53 8.07
CA VAL A 22 -2.24 -1.12 8.23
C VAL A 22 -3.19 -0.46 7.23
N LEU A 23 -3.82 -1.29 6.38
CA LEU A 23 -4.84 -0.82 5.44
C LEU A 23 -6.21 -0.83 6.11
N VAL A 24 -6.87 0.30 6.06
CA VAL A 24 -8.20 0.54 6.64
C VAL A 24 -9.19 0.88 5.52
N ASP A 25 -10.21 0.07 5.37
CA ASP A 25 -11.34 0.33 4.49
C ASP A 25 -12.36 1.20 5.25
N PRO A 26 -12.63 2.45 4.81
CA PRO A 26 -13.53 3.35 5.52
C PRO A 26 -14.97 2.85 5.61
N ASP A 27 -15.37 1.94 4.71
CA ASP A 27 -16.72 1.34 4.73
C ASP A 27 -16.89 0.23 5.78
N LYS A 28 -15.77 -0.25 6.38
CA LYS A 28 -15.76 -1.40 7.28
C LYS A 28 -15.44 -1.07 8.74
N VAL A 29 -15.17 0.19 9.04
CA VAL A 29 -14.78 0.61 10.38
C VAL A 29 -15.77 1.59 10.97
N ASP A 30 -16.11 1.40 12.23
CA ASP A 30 -16.85 2.36 13.04
C ASP A 30 -15.92 3.09 14.04
N ALA A 31 -16.48 4.03 14.76
CA ALA A 31 -15.71 4.84 15.68
C ALA A 31 -15.02 4.05 16.81
N PRO A 32 -15.65 3.08 17.48
CA PRO A 32 -14.99 2.22 18.46
C PRO A 32 -13.87 1.37 17.88
N ALA A 33 -14.07 0.77 16.70
CA ALA A 33 -13.05 -0.03 16.02
C ALA A 33 -11.82 0.80 15.64
N ILE A 34 -12.01 2.06 15.21
CA ILE A 34 -10.89 2.97 14.94
C ILE A 34 -10.09 3.25 16.21
N ASP A 35 -10.74 3.52 17.34
CA ASP A 35 -10.05 3.83 18.60
C ASP A 35 -9.24 2.63 19.12
N GLU A 36 -9.80 1.42 19.03
CA GLU A 36 -9.10 0.18 19.36
C GLU A 36 -7.89 -0.02 18.43
N LEU A 37 -8.09 0.15 17.11
CA LEU A 37 -7.04 0.03 16.11
C LEU A 37 -5.89 1.00 16.38
N ILE A 38 -6.18 2.26 16.70
CA ILE A 38 -5.19 3.28 17.05
C ILE A 38 -4.38 2.85 18.29
N SER A 39 -5.05 2.39 19.34
CA SER A 39 -4.40 1.96 20.56
C SER A 39 -3.39 0.83 20.31
N LEU A 40 -3.82 -0.20 19.57
CA LEU A 40 -2.95 -1.34 19.24
C LEU A 40 -1.83 -0.94 18.26
N ALA A 41 -2.12 -0.06 17.29
CA ALA A 41 -1.13 0.40 16.34
C ALA A 41 -0.01 1.23 17.00
N LEU A 42 -0.35 2.08 17.97
CA LEU A 42 0.63 2.85 18.74
C LEU A 42 1.51 1.92 19.59
N GLU A 43 0.92 0.96 20.28
CA GLU A 43 1.66 -0.03 21.08
C GLU A 43 2.59 -0.89 20.20
N ALA A 44 2.10 -1.31 19.03
CA ALA A 44 2.85 -2.12 18.09
C ALA A 44 3.84 -1.31 17.24
N LYS A 45 3.85 0.02 17.33
CA LYS A 45 4.71 0.91 16.51
C LYS A 45 4.47 0.74 15.02
N VAL A 46 3.20 0.71 14.60
CA VAL A 46 2.82 0.75 13.18
C VAL A 46 3.38 2.03 12.55
N ASP A 47 3.96 1.93 11.36
CA ASP A 47 4.60 3.07 10.71
C ASP A 47 3.60 3.96 9.96
N TYR A 48 2.57 3.37 9.33
CA TYR A 48 1.60 4.09 8.50
C TYR A 48 0.21 3.49 8.59
N PHE A 49 -0.81 4.32 8.46
CA PHE A 49 -2.14 3.89 8.06
C PHE A 49 -2.34 4.18 6.57
N LEU A 50 -2.76 3.18 5.80
CA LEU A 50 -3.32 3.37 4.47
C LEU A 50 -4.83 3.41 4.60
N VAL A 51 -5.49 4.45 4.10
CA VAL A 51 -6.96 4.59 4.18
C VAL A 51 -7.55 4.66 2.78
N GLY A 52 -8.48 3.75 2.49
CA GLY A 52 -9.13 3.65 1.18
C GLY A 52 -9.40 2.21 0.77
N GLY A 53 -9.68 2.02 -0.52
CA GLY A 53 -9.96 0.71 -1.08
C GLY A 53 -10.41 0.77 -2.52
N SER A 54 -10.43 -0.37 -3.20
CA SER A 54 -10.80 -0.48 -4.62
C SER A 54 -12.24 -0.05 -4.91
N LEU A 55 -13.12 -0.18 -3.93
CA LEU A 55 -14.52 0.25 -4.00
C LEU A 55 -14.92 0.78 -2.63
N VAL A 56 -15.13 2.08 -2.51
CA VAL A 56 -15.67 2.75 -1.34
C VAL A 56 -16.99 3.37 -1.76
N ILE A 57 -18.08 2.98 -1.11
CA ILE A 57 -19.45 3.39 -1.46
C ILE A 57 -20.03 4.40 -0.48
N SER A 58 -19.47 4.49 0.73
CA SER A 58 -19.86 5.48 1.73
C SER A 58 -19.12 6.81 1.54
N ASN A 59 -19.61 7.86 2.20
CA ASN A 59 -18.96 9.17 2.22
C ASN A 59 -18.26 9.44 3.56
N HIS A 60 -17.74 8.38 4.21
CA HIS A 60 -17.13 8.47 5.55
C HIS A 60 -15.61 8.66 5.55
N LEU A 61 -14.98 8.79 4.38
CA LEU A 61 -13.52 8.93 4.28
C LEU A 61 -12.97 10.06 5.16
N ASP A 62 -13.57 11.26 5.08
CA ASP A 62 -13.12 12.42 5.86
C ASP A 62 -13.29 12.20 7.36
N GLU A 63 -14.40 11.63 7.79
CA GLU A 63 -14.68 11.33 9.21
C GLU A 63 -13.66 10.32 9.76
N VAL A 64 -13.37 9.27 9.01
CA VAL A 64 -12.37 8.25 9.37
C VAL A 64 -10.99 8.89 9.48
N VAL A 65 -10.55 9.64 8.48
CA VAL A 65 -9.25 10.33 8.48
C VAL A 65 -9.14 11.29 9.66
N GLN A 66 -10.15 12.15 9.89
CA GLN A 66 -10.17 13.10 11.01
C GLN A 66 -10.08 12.42 12.37
N ARG A 67 -10.77 11.25 12.53
CA ARG A 67 -10.69 10.51 13.78
C ARG A 67 -9.29 9.97 14.05
N PHE A 68 -8.62 9.41 13.05
CA PHE A 68 -7.21 9.01 13.16
C PHE A 68 -6.32 10.20 13.51
N LYS A 69 -6.42 11.32 12.78
CA LYS A 69 -5.61 12.52 12.99
C LYS A 69 -5.78 13.13 14.38
N LYS A 70 -6.99 13.06 14.95
CA LYS A 70 -7.27 13.56 16.29
C LYS A 70 -6.63 12.72 17.38
N ASN A 71 -6.51 11.40 17.18
CA ASN A 71 -6.19 10.45 18.24
C ASN A 71 -4.78 9.85 18.12
N CYS A 72 -4.05 10.04 17.01
CA CYS A 72 -2.66 9.59 16.87
C CYS A 72 -1.84 10.44 15.91
N ASN A 73 -0.52 10.24 15.97
CA ASN A 73 0.46 10.91 15.10
C ASN A 73 1.03 9.94 14.01
N ILE A 74 0.48 8.75 13.88
CA ILE A 74 0.88 7.83 12.80
C ILE A 74 0.45 8.46 11.47
N PRO A 75 1.34 8.62 10.47
CA PRO A 75 0.99 9.22 9.20
C PRO A 75 -0.11 8.44 8.46
N ILE A 76 -1.06 9.19 7.88
CA ILE A 76 -2.18 8.66 7.11
C ILE A 76 -1.91 8.89 5.64
N ILE A 77 -1.85 7.81 4.87
CA ILE A 77 -1.63 7.80 3.43
C ILE A 77 -2.93 7.34 2.76
N LEU A 78 -3.49 8.15 1.89
CA LEU A 78 -4.67 7.73 1.12
C LEU A 78 -4.28 6.68 0.08
N PHE A 79 -5.10 5.63 0.00
CA PHE A 79 -5.00 4.54 -0.99
C PHE A 79 -6.28 4.51 -1.85
N PRO A 80 -6.44 5.48 -2.78
CA PRO A 80 -7.69 5.71 -3.46
C PRO A 80 -7.94 4.71 -4.58
N GLY A 81 -9.16 4.17 -4.65
CA GLY A 81 -9.67 3.41 -5.79
C GLY A 81 -10.39 4.28 -6.84
N SER A 82 -10.66 5.55 -6.51
CA SER A 82 -11.32 6.50 -7.41
C SER A 82 -10.89 7.94 -7.16
N PRO A 83 -11.08 8.86 -8.13
CA PRO A 83 -10.76 10.29 -8.01
C PRO A 83 -11.47 11.01 -6.86
N SER A 84 -12.61 10.48 -6.38
CA SER A 84 -13.38 11.07 -5.29
C SER A 84 -12.80 10.79 -3.90
N GLN A 85 -11.89 9.82 -3.77
CA GLN A 85 -11.32 9.43 -2.49
C GLN A 85 -10.10 10.31 -2.13
N VAL A 86 -10.35 11.60 -1.92
CA VAL A 86 -9.33 12.58 -1.53
C VAL A 86 -9.81 13.33 -0.29
N SER A 87 -9.08 13.18 0.81
CA SER A 87 -9.29 13.93 2.07
C SER A 87 -8.07 14.82 2.32
N LYS A 88 -8.29 16.13 2.47
CA LYS A 88 -7.23 17.12 2.74
C LYS A 88 -6.59 16.96 4.13
N ASP A 89 -7.25 16.23 5.02
CA ASP A 89 -6.79 16.04 6.41
C ASP A 89 -5.80 14.87 6.54
N ALA A 90 -5.59 14.08 5.49
CA ALA A 90 -4.53 13.08 5.43
C ALA A 90 -3.14 13.73 5.27
N ASP A 91 -2.08 12.92 5.37
CA ASP A 91 -0.70 13.40 5.23
C ASP A 91 -0.19 13.24 3.79
N ALA A 92 -0.57 12.17 3.12
CA ALA A 92 -0.14 11.87 1.75
C ALA A 92 -1.19 11.10 0.95
N LEU A 93 -0.94 11.01 -0.35
CA LEU A 93 -1.76 10.26 -1.30
C LEU A 93 -0.87 9.38 -2.18
N LEU A 94 -1.19 8.09 -2.29
CA LEU A 94 -0.67 7.24 -3.36
C LEU A 94 -1.38 7.60 -4.66
N TYR A 95 -0.68 8.28 -5.57
CA TYR A 95 -1.24 8.65 -6.88
C TYR A 95 -1.02 7.49 -7.83
N LEU A 96 -1.98 6.55 -7.80
CA LEU A 96 -1.86 5.21 -8.38
C LEU A 96 -2.03 5.22 -9.89
N SER A 97 -1.04 4.73 -10.63
CA SER A 97 -1.17 4.33 -12.03
C SER A 97 -1.11 2.81 -12.12
N LEU A 98 -2.15 2.18 -12.68
CA LEU A 98 -2.26 0.71 -12.79
C LEU A 98 -1.39 0.20 -13.95
N ILE A 99 -0.07 0.15 -13.72
CA ILE A 99 0.92 -0.19 -14.74
C ILE A 99 0.92 -1.67 -15.14
N SER A 100 0.33 -2.56 -14.35
CA SER A 100 0.10 -3.97 -14.73
C SER A 100 -1.02 -4.14 -15.75
N GLY A 101 -1.94 -3.16 -15.84
CA GLY A 101 -3.05 -3.17 -16.79
C GLY A 101 -2.71 -2.50 -18.13
N ARG A 102 -3.70 -2.50 -19.02
CA ARG A 102 -3.66 -1.77 -20.30
C ARG A 102 -4.88 -0.86 -20.46
N ASN A 103 -5.56 -0.57 -19.34
CA ASN A 103 -6.68 0.35 -19.31
C ASN A 103 -6.17 1.80 -19.23
N PRO A 104 -6.35 2.62 -20.28
CA PRO A 104 -5.84 3.99 -20.32
C PRO A 104 -6.45 4.88 -19.23
N GLU A 105 -7.69 4.60 -18.81
CA GLU A 105 -8.33 5.36 -17.72
C GLU A 105 -7.56 5.23 -16.41
N LEU A 106 -7.02 4.05 -16.11
CA LEU A 106 -6.26 3.81 -14.89
C LEU A 106 -4.76 4.05 -15.05
N LEU A 107 -4.29 4.24 -16.28
CA LEU A 107 -2.91 4.66 -16.55
C LEU A 107 -2.74 6.17 -16.47
N ILE A 108 -3.72 6.95 -16.97
CA ILE A 108 -3.64 8.42 -17.00
C ILE A 108 -5.01 9.12 -16.94
N GLY A 109 -6.12 8.54 -17.45
CA GLY A 109 -7.40 9.22 -17.58
C GLY A 109 -7.92 9.78 -16.26
N GLN A 110 -7.98 8.94 -15.23
CA GLN A 110 -8.43 9.34 -13.88
C GLN A 110 -7.49 10.36 -13.22
N HIS A 111 -6.20 10.35 -13.58
CA HIS A 111 -5.23 11.33 -13.08
C HIS A 111 -5.52 12.73 -13.63
N VAL A 112 -5.87 12.83 -14.91
CA VAL A 112 -6.24 14.11 -15.54
C VAL A 112 -7.43 14.73 -14.83
N ILE A 113 -8.47 13.93 -14.53
CA ILE A 113 -9.69 14.39 -13.86
C ILE A 113 -9.39 14.82 -12.41
N SER A 114 -8.61 14.02 -11.67
CA SER A 114 -8.32 14.26 -10.24
C SER A 114 -7.24 15.31 -9.98
N ALA A 115 -6.36 15.59 -10.93
CA ALA A 115 -5.19 16.44 -10.73
C ALA A 115 -5.48 17.82 -10.11
N PRO A 116 -6.53 18.58 -10.51
CA PRO A 116 -6.84 19.86 -9.89
C PRO A 116 -7.17 19.73 -8.39
N PHE A 117 -7.99 18.73 -8.03
CA PHE A 117 -8.42 18.49 -6.65
C PHE A 117 -7.26 17.99 -5.80
N VAL A 118 -6.47 17.06 -6.32
CA VAL A 118 -5.28 16.51 -5.66
C VAL A 118 -4.25 17.63 -5.43
N LYS A 119 -4.05 18.53 -6.39
CA LYS A 119 -3.15 19.68 -6.21
C LYS A 119 -3.65 20.66 -5.13
N GLN A 120 -4.96 20.90 -5.07
CA GLN A 120 -5.58 21.79 -4.09
C GLN A 120 -5.60 21.21 -2.68
N SER A 121 -5.56 19.89 -2.52
CA SER A 121 -5.61 19.23 -1.19
C SER A 121 -4.40 19.57 -0.32
N GLY A 122 -3.25 19.92 -0.93
CA GLY A 122 -2.01 20.19 -0.21
C GLY A 122 -1.27 18.93 0.30
N LEU A 123 -1.78 17.74 0.00
CA LEU A 123 -1.19 16.46 0.40
C LEU A 123 0.20 16.26 -0.22
N GLU A 124 1.01 15.44 0.43
CA GLU A 124 2.21 14.88 -0.20
C GLU A 124 1.81 13.86 -1.27
N ILE A 125 2.14 14.15 -2.54
CA ILE A 125 1.76 13.29 -3.66
C ILE A 125 2.90 12.33 -3.98
N MET A 126 2.60 11.03 -3.88
CA MET A 126 3.53 9.95 -4.19
C MET A 126 3.06 9.21 -5.45
N SER A 127 3.65 9.54 -6.62
CA SER A 127 3.37 8.80 -7.86
C SER A 127 3.75 7.34 -7.69
N THR A 128 2.80 6.43 -7.91
CA THR A 128 2.94 5.02 -7.55
C THR A 128 2.58 4.12 -8.73
N GLY A 129 3.54 3.32 -9.15
CA GLY A 129 3.31 2.24 -10.11
C GLY A 129 2.61 1.08 -9.41
N TYR A 130 1.29 0.98 -9.59
CA TYR A 130 0.47 -0.04 -8.96
C TYR A 130 0.37 -1.27 -9.86
N MET A 131 0.69 -2.43 -9.30
CA MET A 131 0.76 -3.71 -10.01
C MET A 131 -0.13 -4.74 -9.32
N VAL A 132 -1.19 -5.17 -9.98
CA VAL A 132 -2.02 -6.29 -9.50
C VAL A 132 -1.40 -7.59 -9.96
N ILE A 133 -1.14 -8.49 -9.00
CA ILE A 133 -0.59 -9.83 -9.20
C ILE A 133 -1.70 -10.85 -8.94
N ASP A 134 -1.71 -11.95 -9.72
CA ASP A 134 -2.70 -13.00 -9.54
C ASP A 134 -2.58 -13.68 -8.16
N GLY A 135 -3.54 -13.43 -7.30
CA GLY A 135 -3.68 -14.02 -5.97
C GLY A 135 -4.48 -15.33 -5.94
N GLY A 136 -4.75 -15.94 -7.09
CA GLY A 136 -5.45 -17.23 -7.20
C GLY A 136 -6.97 -17.15 -7.05
N ALA A 137 -7.54 -15.94 -7.04
CA ALA A 137 -8.98 -15.68 -7.09
C ALA A 137 -9.24 -14.30 -7.70
N PRO A 138 -10.40 -14.08 -8.35
CA PRO A 138 -10.85 -12.76 -8.72
C PRO A 138 -10.95 -11.86 -7.47
N THR A 139 -10.44 -10.65 -7.58
CA THR A 139 -10.47 -9.65 -6.51
C THR A 139 -11.27 -8.43 -6.93
N THR A 140 -11.71 -7.61 -5.98
CA THR A 140 -12.44 -6.38 -6.29
C THR A 140 -11.65 -5.50 -7.25
N VAL A 141 -10.34 -5.34 -7.02
CA VAL A 141 -9.49 -4.51 -7.89
C VAL A 141 -9.40 -5.06 -9.30
N SER A 142 -9.29 -6.38 -9.50
CA SER A 142 -9.21 -6.96 -10.84
C SER A 142 -10.52 -6.79 -11.61
N TYR A 143 -11.66 -6.90 -10.93
CA TYR A 143 -12.97 -6.71 -11.54
C TYR A 143 -13.25 -5.24 -11.90
N ILE A 144 -13.09 -4.33 -10.94
CA ILE A 144 -13.38 -2.90 -11.13
C ILE A 144 -12.44 -2.27 -12.15
N SER A 145 -11.16 -2.66 -12.16
CA SER A 145 -10.18 -2.13 -13.11
C SER A 145 -10.32 -2.68 -14.53
N ASN A 146 -11.06 -3.75 -14.70
CA ASN A 146 -11.13 -4.52 -15.95
C ASN A 146 -9.72 -4.86 -16.49
N ALA A 147 -8.80 -5.15 -15.58
CA ALA A 147 -7.40 -5.47 -15.91
C ALA A 147 -7.08 -6.91 -15.50
N THR A 148 -6.41 -7.63 -16.38
CA THR A 148 -5.87 -8.96 -16.07
C THR A 148 -4.66 -8.80 -15.16
N PRO A 149 -4.63 -9.41 -13.97
CA PRO A 149 -3.45 -9.42 -13.10
C PRO A 149 -2.24 -10.07 -13.78
N ILE A 150 -1.03 -9.67 -13.37
CA ILE A 150 0.19 -10.36 -13.77
C ILE A 150 0.15 -11.78 -13.20
N PRO A 151 0.35 -12.85 -14.02
CA PRO A 151 0.33 -14.22 -13.51
C PRO A 151 1.38 -14.45 -12.43
N ALA A 152 1.01 -15.21 -11.38
CA ALA A 152 1.82 -15.41 -10.18
C ALA A 152 3.19 -16.09 -10.43
N ASP A 153 3.36 -16.76 -11.57
CA ASP A 153 4.58 -17.47 -11.99
C ASP A 153 5.44 -16.66 -12.99
N LYS A 154 5.03 -15.46 -13.36
CA LYS A 154 5.72 -14.62 -14.36
C LYS A 154 6.52 -13.50 -13.70
N ASN A 155 7.60 -13.88 -13.00
CA ASN A 155 8.47 -12.96 -12.28
C ASN A 155 9.08 -11.88 -13.20
N GLU A 156 9.46 -12.26 -14.42
CA GLU A 156 10.07 -11.36 -15.41
C GLU A 156 9.09 -10.31 -15.89
N ILE A 157 7.80 -10.64 -16.02
CA ILE A 157 6.77 -9.66 -16.40
C ILE A 157 6.61 -8.63 -15.28
N ALA A 158 6.56 -9.08 -14.03
CA ALA A 158 6.48 -8.18 -12.87
C ALA A 158 7.71 -7.28 -12.78
N MET A 159 8.90 -7.83 -12.92
CA MET A 159 10.18 -7.12 -12.93
C MET A 159 10.21 -6.04 -14.02
N CYS A 160 9.97 -6.41 -15.28
CA CYS A 160 9.98 -5.46 -16.39
C CYS A 160 8.91 -4.36 -16.24
N THR A 161 7.74 -4.70 -15.70
CA THR A 161 6.66 -3.73 -15.44
C THR A 161 7.09 -2.72 -14.36
N ALA A 162 7.70 -3.17 -13.28
CA ALA A 162 8.21 -2.32 -12.22
C ALA A 162 9.32 -1.38 -12.71
N MET A 163 10.29 -1.91 -13.48
CA MET A 163 11.36 -1.12 -14.11
C MET A 163 10.79 -0.03 -15.02
N ALA A 164 9.80 -0.37 -15.85
CA ALA A 164 9.14 0.60 -16.71
C ALA A 164 8.45 1.70 -15.89
N GLY A 165 7.78 1.36 -14.79
CA GLY A 165 7.19 2.33 -13.87
C GLY A 165 8.23 3.29 -13.29
N GLU A 166 9.36 2.78 -12.82
CA GLU A 166 10.47 3.60 -12.30
C GLU A 166 11.06 4.52 -13.39
N MET A 167 11.31 3.99 -14.58
CA MET A 167 11.84 4.77 -15.73
C MET A 167 10.87 5.88 -16.17
N LEU A 168 9.56 5.70 -15.96
CA LEU A 168 8.54 6.72 -16.19
C LEU A 168 8.44 7.74 -15.05
N GLY A 169 9.27 7.63 -14.01
CA GLY A 169 9.36 8.59 -12.91
C GLY A 169 8.41 8.30 -11.74
N MET A 170 7.89 7.08 -11.64
CA MET A 170 7.10 6.69 -10.47
C MET A 170 7.99 6.56 -9.23
N LYS A 171 7.60 7.24 -8.15
CA LYS A 171 8.37 7.31 -6.89
C LYS A 171 8.32 6.01 -6.10
N LEU A 172 7.23 5.27 -6.20
CA LEU A 172 6.98 4.02 -5.48
C LEU A 172 6.52 2.95 -6.46
N ILE A 173 6.82 1.70 -6.16
CA ILE A 173 6.21 0.54 -6.80
C ILE A 173 5.40 -0.23 -5.75
N TYR A 174 4.16 -0.55 -6.09
CA TYR A 174 3.26 -1.30 -5.21
C TYR A 174 2.80 -2.58 -5.91
N MET A 175 3.19 -3.73 -5.38
CA MET A 175 2.73 -5.05 -5.79
C MET A 175 1.61 -5.51 -4.87
N ASP A 176 0.43 -5.80 -5.41
CA ASP A 176 -0.75 -6.17 -4.64
C ASP A 176 -1.42 -7.44 -5.22
N ALA A 177 -1.57 -8.45 -4.38
CA ALA A 177 -2.38 -9.63 -4.76
C ALA A 177 -3.89 -9.35 -4.70
N GLY A 178 -4.29 -8.17 -4.17
CA GLY A 178 -5.66 -7.74 -4.02
C GLY A 178 -6.34 -8.22 -2.73
N SER A 179 -7.39 -7.50 -2.35
CA SER A 179 -8.22 -7.85 -1.20
C SER A 179 -8.93 -9.18 -1.43
N GLY A 180 -8.81 -10.12 -0.50
CA GLY A 180 -9.39 -11.45 -0.60
C GLY A 180 -8.56 -12.46 -1.41
N ALA A 181 -7.33 -12.11 -1.77
CA ALA A 181 -6.41 -13.05 -2.42
C ALA A 181 -6.25 -14.34 -1.60
N ARG A 182 -6.27 -15.49 -2.29
CA ARG A 182 -6.07 -16.80 -1.68
C ARG A 182 -4.60 -17.13 -1.45
N ARG A 183 -3.73 -16.50 -2.25
CA ARG A 183 -2.28 -16.68 -2.19
C ARG A 183 -1.59 -15.33 -2.17
N PRO A 184 -0.65 -15.09 -1.27
CA PRO A 184 0.18 -13.91 -1.30
C PRO A 184 1.18 -13.97 -2.46
N ILE A 185 1.80 -12.84 -2.77
CA ILE A 185 2.87 -12.75 -3.77
C ILE A 185 4.06 -13.60 -3.30
N THR A 186 4.70 -14.30 -4.24
CA THR A 186 5.84 -15.17 -3.94
C THR A 186 7.09 -14.35 -3.61
N GLU A 187 7.93 -14.85 -2.72
CA GLU A 187 9.22 -14.24 -2.37
C GLU A 187 10.12 -14.11 -3.60
N MET A 188 10.06 -15.09 -4.51
CA MET A 188 10.83 -15.06 -5.75
C MET A 188 10.45 -13.87 -6.65
N MET A 189 9.15 -13.58 -6.80
CA MET A 189 8.69 -12.42 -7.57
C MET A 189 9.07 -11.11 -6.89
N ILE A 190 8.89 -11.01 -5.57
CA ILE A 190 9.31 -9.84 -4.80
C ILE A 190 10.80 -9.59 -4.96
N HIS A 191 11.62 -10.65 -4.82
CA HIS A 191 13.07 -10.57 -4.98
C HIS A 191 13.46 -10.11 -6.39
N SER A 192 12.86 -10.72 -7.41
CA SER A 192 13.08 -10.34 -8.82
C SER A 192 12.82 -8.86 -9.06
N VAL A 193 11.72 -8.32 -8.55
CA VAL A 193 11.41 -6.88 -8.67
C VAL A 193 12.40 -6.04 -7.86
N ALA A 194 12.61 -6.37 -6.57
CA ALA A 194 13.41 -5.58 -5.66
C ALA A 194 14.88 -5.43 -6.09
N GLN A 195 15.44 -6.42 -6.82
CA GLN A 195 16.81 -6.36 -7.34
C GLN A 195 16.97 -5.41 -8.53
N HIS A 196 15.87 -5.02 -9.20
CA HIS A 196 15.93 -4.27 -10.45
C HIS A 196 15.34 -2.86 -10.35
N ILE A 197 14.86 -2.44 -9.17
CA ILE A 197 14.35 -1.09 -8.93
C ILE A 197 15.05 -0.44 -7.74
N SER A 198 15.24 0.87 -7.82
CA SER A 198 15.73 1.72 -6.73
C SER A 198 14.59 2.31 -5.90
N ALA A 199 13.40 2.46 -6.50
CA ALA A 199 12.21 2.96 -5.83
C ALA A 199 11.81 2.08 -4.64
N PRO A 200 11.27 2.62 -3.53
CA PRO A 200 10.72 1.80 -2.45
C PRO A 200 9.61 0.87 -2.96
N LEU A 201 9.68 -0.39 -2.53
CA LEU A 201 8.77 -1.45 -2.91
C LEU A 201 7.75 -1.72 -1.80
N ILE A 202 6.48 -1.50 -2.11
CA ILE A 202 5.34 -1.82 -1.24
C ILE A 202 4.76 -3.17 -1.67
N VAL A 203 4.44 -4.03 -0.72
CA VAL A 203 3.85 -5.36 -0.98
C VAL A 203 2.64 -5.56 -0.10
N GLY A 204 1.49 -5.91 -0.72
CA GLY A 204 0.23 -6.18 -0.04
C GLY A 204 -0.56 -7.33 -0.67
N GLY A 205 -1.71 -7.62 -0.06
CA GLY A 205 -2.63 -8.66 -0.51
C GLY A 205 -2.24 -10.08 -0.07
N GLY A 206 -3.18 -10.81 0.53
CA GLY A 206 -3.03 -12.21 0.90
C GLY A 206 -2.06 -12.50 2.05
N ILE A 207 -1.52 -11.49 2.73
CA ILE A 207 -0.61 -11.67 3.88
C ILE A 207 -1.47 -11.89 5.12
N THR A 208 -1.44 -13.10 5.67
CA THR A 208 -2.30 -13.52 6.78
C THR A 208 -1.55 -13.90 8.06
N ASP A 209 -0.23 -14.04 7.99
CA ASP A 209 0.59 -14.46 9.11
C ASP A 209 1.92 -13.68 9.18
N PRO A 210 2.51 -13.57 10.39
CA PRO A 210 3.76 -12.82 10.61
C PRO A 210 4.97 -13.41 9.89
N GLU A 211 5.05 -14.73 9.70
CA GLU A 211 6.16 -15.39 9.01
C GLU A 211 6.20 -14.95 7.54
N LYS A 212 5.04 -14.93 6.87
CA LYS A 212 4.93 -14.44 5.49
C LYS A 212 5.32 -12.97 5.37
N ALA A 213 4.90 -12.13 6.31
CA ALA A 213 5.31 -10.73 6.35
C ALA A 213 6.84 -10.58 6.46
N TYR A 214 7.48 -11.35 7.35
CA TYR A 214 8.93 -11.40 7.50
C TYR A 214 9.64 -11.86 6.24
N LEU A 215 9.17 -12.96 5.62
CA LEU A 215 9.77 -13.50 4.39
C LEU A 215 9.66 -12.52 3.22
N ASN A 216 8.53 -11.82 3.08
CA ASN A 216 8.37 -10.78 2.06
C ASN A 216 9.37 -9.62 2.27
N CYS A 217 9.62 -9.21 3.51
CA CYS A 217 10.64 -8.21 3.84
C CYS A 217 12.04 -8.70 3.48
N LYS A 218 12.36 -9.96 3.78
CA LYS A 218 13.66 -10.57 3.41
C LYS A 218 13.82 -10.68 1.90
N ALA A 219 12.74 -10.93 1.16
CA ALA A 219 12.76 -10.97 -0.29
C ALA A 219 12.99 -9.59 -0.93
N GLY A 220 12.82 -8.51 -0.18
CA GLY A 220 13.14 -7.16 -0.64
C GLY A 220 12.02 -6.13 -0.53
N ALA A 221 10.83 -6.50 -0.04
CA ALA A 221 9.79 -5.51 0.26
C ALA A 221 10.31 -4.49 1.29
N ASP A 222 10.01 -3.21 1.07
CA ASP A 222 10.37 -2.12 1.97
C ASP A 222 9.21 -1.76 2.91
N VAL A 223 7.97 -1.91 2.41
CA VAL A 223 6.73 -1.71 3.18
C VAL A 223 5.83 -2.92 3.00
N ILE A 224 5.34 -3.46 4.10
CA ILE A 224 4.30 -4.51 4.11
C ILE A 224 2.97 -3.87 4.44
N VAL A 225 1.95 -4.15 3.63
CA VAL A 225 0.58 -3.67 3.84
C VAL A 225 -0.33 -4.85 4.18
N VAL A 226 -1.03 -4.76 5.32
CA VAL A 226 -1.99 -5.77 5.76
C VAL A 226 -3.32 -5.10 6.07
N GLY A 227 -4.39 -5.60 5.48
CA GLY A 227 -5.78 -5.16 5.73
C GLY A 227 -6.64 -6.30 6.26
N ASN A 228 -7.16 -7.15 5.38
CA ASN A 228 -8.16 -8.18 5.69
C ASN A 228 -7.81 -9.13 6.87
N ALA A 229 -6.54 -9.41 7.09
CA ALA A 229 -6.14 -10.24 8.23
C ALA A 229 -6.40 -9.52 9.55
N ILE A 230 -6.09 -8.21 9.61
CA ILE A 230 -6.30 -7.35 10.77
C ILE A 230 -7.79 -7.05 10.97
N GLU A 231 -8.55 -6.86 9.89
CA GLU A 231 -10.02 -6.72 9.96
C GLU A 231 -10.68 -7.94 10.63
N LYS A 232 -10.12 -9.15 10.45
CA LYS A 232 -10.62 -10.39 11.04
C LYS A 232 -10.10 -10.64 12.45
N ASP A 233 -8.85 -10.29 12.70
CA ASP A 233 -8.18 -10.46 13.98
C ASP A 233 -7.20 -9.30 14.22
N ILE A 234 -7.66 -8.31 14.95
CA ILE A 234 -6.89 -7.10 15.25
C ILE A 234 -5.64 -7.40 16.10
N SER A 235 -5.61 -8.50 16.85
CA SER A 235 -4.47 -8.91 17.69
C SER A 235 -3.20 -9.21 16.86
N LEU A 236 -3.37 -9.53 15.57
CA LEU A 236 -2.26 -9.78 14.65
C LEU A 236 -1.34 -8.58 14.46
N ILE A 237 -1.80 -7.35 14.70
CA ILE A 237 -1.00 -6.12 14.53
C ILE A 237 0.34 -6.23 15.26
N LYS A 238 0.36 -6.69 16.51
CA LYS A 238 1.58 -6.80 17.31
C LYS A 238 2.55 -7.81 16.75
N GLN A 239 2.04 -8.97 16.34
CA GLN A 239 2.86 -10.05 15.79
C GLN A 239 3.42 -9.68 14.42
N MET A 240 2.60 -9.08 13.54
CA MET A 240 3.01 -8.57 12.23
C MET A 240 4.11 -7.51 12.37
N SER A 241 3.88 -6.51 13.22
CA SER A 241 4.85 -5.44 13.46
C SER A 241 6.18 -5.99 13.99
N SER A 242 6.13 -6.88 14.99
CA SER A 242 7.33 -7.52 15.54
C SER A 242 8.10 -8.29 14.46
N ALA A 243 7.43 -9.07 13.63
CA ALA A 243 8.06 -9.83 12.57
C ALA A 243 8.72 -8.92 11.51
N ILE A 244 8.03 -7.88 11.06
CA ILE A 244 8.52 -6.94 10.05
C ILE A 244 9.74 -6.16 10.58
N HIS A 245 9.68 -5.65 11.80
CA HIS A 245 10.75 -4.85 12.39
C HIS A 245 11.94 -5.69 12.89
N SER A 246 11.80 -7.02 12.98
CA SER A 246 12.90 -7.93 13.34
C SER A 246 13.86 -8.20 12.18
N VAL A 247 13.53 -7.79 10.96
CA VAL A 247 14.41 -8.01 9.79
C VAL A 247 15.72 -7.24 9.98
N PRO A 248 16.88 -7.92 9.85
CA PRO A 248 18.17 -7.28 10.06
C PRO A 248 18.39 -6.09 9.12
N LEU A 249 18.95 -5.02 9.63
CA LEU A 249 19.39 -3.88 8.82
C LEU A 249 20.49 -4.30 7.86
N LYS A 250 20.64 -3.59 6.75
CA LYS A 250 21.80 -3.79 5.88
C LYS A 250 23.07 -3.42 6.65
N THR A 251 23.99 -4.36 6.73
CA THR A 251 25.36 -4.04 7.17
C THR A 251 25.99 -3.16 6.08
N VAL A 252 26.44 -1.97 6.47
CA VAL A 252 27.19 -1.05 5.60
C VAL A 252 28.57 -1.60 5.33
#